data_9bf51f1f8e2c360cc8ec63c76f7b9a92
#
_entry.id   9bf51f1f8e2c360cc8ec63c76f7b9a92
#
_cell.length_a   1.000
_cell.length_b   1.000
_cell.length_c   1.000
_cell.angle_alpha   90.00
_cell.angle_beta   90.00
_cell.angle_gamma   90.00
#
_symmetry.space_group_name_H-M   'P 1'
#
loop_
_entity.id
_entity.type
_entity.pdbx_description
1 polymer ?
#
loop_
_entity_poly.entity_id
_entity_poly.type
_entity_poly.pdbx_seq_one_letter_code
_entity_poly.pdbx_strand_id
1 'polypeptide(L)'
;AETGFLEENNVQLIGTTALTIKKAEDRLMFKETMEKIGEPCAPSLVVNDVPSGEAFAAKIGYPVVLRPAYTLGGSGGGIAHNVEELREILENGLRLSRVGEVLVERCISGWKEIEYEVMRDSNGTCITICNMENIDPVGVHTGDSIVVAPSQTLSDKEYQMLRTSALNIIDELGITGGCNVQYALHPDSFEYCVIEVNPRVSRSSALA
;
A
#
# COMPACT_ATOMS: atom_id res chain seq x y z
N ALA A 1 21.50 1.65 -10.14
CA ALA A 1 21.95 1.29 -8.77
C ALA A 1 22.35 -0.18 -8.68
N GLU A 2 21.47 -1.15 -9.03
CA GLU A 2 21.77 -2.60 -8.90
C GLU A 2 22.97 -3.10 -9.69
N THR A 3 23.35 -2.42 -10.76
CA THR A 3 24.52 -2.78 -11.60
C THR A 3 25.84 -2.23 -11.10
N GLY A 4 25.85 -1.46 -9.99
CA GLY A 4 27.06 -0.77 -9.49
C GLY A 4 27.45 0.49 -10.30
N PHE A 5 26.69 0.82 -11.34
CA PHE A 5 27.05 1.92 -12.26
C PHE A 5 27.18 3.28 -11.56
N LEU A 6 26.35 3.54 -10.55
CA LEU A 6 26.39 4.83 -9.82
C LEU A 6 27.67 4.96 -8.99
N GLU A 7 28.03 3.90 -8.27
CA GLU A 7 29.25 3.83 -7.46
C GLU A 7 30.51 3.94 -8.33
N GLU A 8 30.55 3.20 -9.43
CA GLU A 8 31.68 3.22 -10.38
C GLU A 8 31.91 4.59 -11.00
N ASN A 9 30.86 5.39 -11.16
CA ASN A 9 30.92 6.73 -11.74
C ASN A 9 30.89 7.85 -10.69
N ASN A 10 30.99 7.56 -9.38
CA ASN A 10 30.90 8.52 -8.29
C ASN A 10 29.62 9.39 -8.35
N VAL A 11 28.49 8.80 -8.74
CA VAL A 11 27.18 9.46 -8.79
C VAL A 11 26.42 9.14 -7.52
N GLN A 12 26.05 10.18 -6.76
CA GLN A 12 25.25 10.05 -5.54
C GLN A 12 23.77 10.25 -5.87
N LEU A 13 22.91 9.35 -5.38
CA LEU A 13 21.47 9.57 -5.35
C LEU A 13 21.13 10.65 -4.31
N ILE A 14 20.36 11.64 -4.73
CA ILE A 14 19.86 12.70 -3.84
C ILE A 14 18.50 12.26 -3.29
N GLY A 15 18.34 12.32 -1.96
CA GLY A 15 17.12 11.95 -1.27
C GLY A 15 17.09 10.47 -0.88
N THR A 16 16.35 9.66 -1.61
CA THR A 16 16.10 8.25 -1.24
C THR A 16 17.15 7.30 -1.80
N THR A 17 17.60 6.35 -0.99
CA THR A 17 18.56 5.31 -1.42
C THR A 17 17.90 4.25 -2.30
N ALA A 18 18.70 3.56 -3.13
CA ALA A 18 18.22 2.44 -3.93
C ALA A 18 17.60 1.32 -3.08
N LEU A 19 18.16 1.05 -1.90
CA LEU A 19 17.61 0.07 -0.95
C LEU A 19 16.24 0.49 -0.42
N THR A 20 16.07 1.76 -0.10
CA THR A 20 14.78 2.30 0.36
C THR A 20 13.72 2.22 -0.73
N ILE A 21 14.07 2.56 -1.97
CA ILE A 21 13.17 2.39 -3.12
C ILE A 21 12.73 0.93 -3.23
N LYS A 22 13.69 -0.01 -3.16
CA LYS A 22 13.39 -1.44 -3.22
C LYS A 22 12.47 -1.89 -2.10
N LYS A 23 12.70 -1.47 -0.86
CA LYS A 23 11.82 -1.76 0.29
C LYS A 23 10.40 -1.22 0.11
N ALA A 24 10.24 -0.07 -0.53
CA ALA A 24 8.94 0.54 -0.76
C ALA A 24 8.18 -0.10 -1.94
N GLU A 25 8.89 -0.56 -2.99
CA GLU A 25 8.28 -1.10 -4.22
C GLU A 25 8.10 -2.62 -4.21
N ASP A 26 8.99 -3.36 -3.53
CA ASP A 26 8.87 -4.81 -3.39
C ASP A 26 7.82 -5.14 -2.32
N ARG A 27 6.75 -5.82 -2.73
CA ARG A 27 5.60 -6.13 -1.85
C ARG A 27 5.98 -6.91 -0.60
N LEU A 28 6.89 -7.88 -0.72
CA LEU A 28 7.29 -8.70 0.42
C LEU A 28 8.14 -7.89 1.39
N MET A 29 9.15 -7.19 0.89
CA MET A 29 10.03 -6.33 1.69
C MET A 29 9.24 -5.18 2.34
N PHE A 30 8.26 -4.62 1.63
CA PHE A 30 7.36 -3.60 2.18
C PHE A 30 6.56 -4.15 3.35
N LYS A 31 5.89 -5.28 3.16
CA LYS A 31 5.10 -5.94 4.20
C LYS A 31 5.94 -6.29 5.43
N GLU A 32 7.10 -6.92 5.24
CA GLU A 32 8.04 -7.23 6.33
C GLU A 32 8.51 -5.97 7.07
N THR A 33 8.76 -4.88 6.34
CA THR A 33 9.15 -3.61 6.94
C THR A 33 8.02 -3.01 7.78
N MET A 34 6.80 -3.03 7.28
CA MET A 34 5.63 -2.54 8.03
C MET A 34 5.34 -3.40 9.26
N GLU A 35 5.37 -4.73 9.12
CA GLU A 35 5.20 -5.66 10.25
C GLU A 35 6.25 -5.45 11.35
N LYS A 36 7.50 -5.18 10.99
CA LYS A 36 8.58 -4.90 11.94
C LYS A 36 8.29 -3.71 12.87
N ILE A 37 7.64 -2.67 12.35
CA ILE A 37 7.29 -1.46 13.12
C ILE A 37 5.84 -1.48 13.63
N GLY A 38 5.12 -2.58 13.43
CA GLY A 38 3.74 -2.75 13.90
C GLY A 38 2.70 -1.98 13.09
N GLU A 39 3.05 -1.55 11.87
CA GLU A 39 2.11 -0.87 10.97
C GLU A 39 1.28 -1.90 10.19
N PRO A 40 -0.06 -1.79 10.21
CA PRO A 40 -0.91 -2.78 9.58
C PRO A 40 -0.91 -2.64 8.05
N CYS A 41 -0.72 -3.77 7.35
CA CYS A 41 -1.02 -3.92 5.93
C CYS A 41 -2.26 -4.77 5.74
N ALA A 42 -2.89 -4.67 4.57
CA ALA A 42 -4.01 -5.55 4.25
C ALA A 42 -3.55 -7.03 4.32
N PRO A 43 -4.23 -7.87 5.11
CA PRO A 43 -3.91 -9.29 5.19
C PRO A 43 -3.95 -9.93 3.80
N SER A 44 -2.85 -10.56 3.40
CA SER A 44 -2.71 -11.15 2.07
C SER A 44 -1.87 -12.42 2.10
N LEU A 45 -2.16 -13.35 1.19
CA LEU A 45 -1.43 -14.59 0.99
C LEU A 45 -1.37 -14.93 -0.50
N VAL A 46 -0.20 -15.30 -0.99
CA VAL A 46 -0.06 -15.91 -2.31
C VAL A 46 -0.37 -17.40 -2.18
N VAL A 47 -1.28 -17.89 -3.00
CA VAL A 47 -1.72 -19.29 -3.00
C VAL A 47 -1.52 -19.90 -4.39
N ASN A 48 -1.31 -21.21 -4.44
CA ASN A 48 -1.13 -22.00 -5.65
C ASN A 48 -2.17 -23.11 -5.79
N ASP A 49 -3.12 -23.18 -4.86
CA ASP A 49 -4.24 -24.12 -4.87
C ASP A 49 -5.50 -23.50 -4.22
N VAL A 50 -6.66 -24.06 -4.51
CA VAL A 50 -7.95 -23.61 -4.01
C VAL A 50 -8.11 -23.82 -2.51
N PRO A 51 -7.76 -24.98 -1.94
CA PRO A 51 -7.90 -25.21 -0.49
C PRO A 51 -7.15 -24.20 0.37
N SER A 52 -5.93 -23.83 -0.02
CA SER A 52 -5.14 -22.80 0.68
C SER A 52 -5.81 -21.42 0.65
N GLY A 53 -6.39 -21.08 -0.49
CA GLY A 53 -7.14 -19.83 -0.65
C GLY A 53 -8.41 -19.79 0.21
N GLU A 54 -9.17 -20.89 0.24
CA GLU A 54 -10.36 -21.03 1.11
C GLU A 54 -10.01 -20.91 2.58
N ALA A 55 -8.96 -21.61 3.02
CA ALA A 55 -8.52 -21.59 4.41
C ALA A 55 -8.09 -20.18 4.83
N PHE A 56 -7.39 -19.47 3.94
CA PHE A 56 -6.99 -18.09 4.21
C PHE A 56 -8.18 -17.13 4.23
N ALA A 57 -9.08 -17.20 3.23
CA ALA A 57 -10.26 -16.36 3.18
C ALA A 57 -11.19 -16.58 4.38
N ALA A 58 -11.34 -17.83 4.85
CA ALA A 58 -12.09 -18.13 6.06
C ALA A 58 -11.49 -17.48 7.32
N LYS A 59 -10.15 -17.31 7.36
CA LYS A 59 -9.44 -16.65 8.46
C LYS A 59 -9.61 -15.13 8.45
N ILE A 60 -9.53 -14.50 7.27
CA ILE A 60 -9.55 -13.02 7.16
C ILE A 60 -10.95 -12.44 6.94
N GLY A 61 -11.93 -13.29 6.60
CA GLY A 61 -13.30 -12.89 6.28
C GLY A 61 -13.49 -12.43 4.83
N TYR A 62 -14.76 -12.35 4.43
CA TYR A 62 -15.16 -11.84 3.11
C TYR A 62 -15.63 -10.38 3.22
N PRO A 63 -15.58 -9.61 2.11
CA PRO A 63 -15.08 -9.97 0.78
C PRO A 63 -13.55 -10.01 0.71
N VAL A 64 -13.03 -10.79 -0.27
CA VAL A 64 -11.60 -10.85 -0.58
C VAL A 64 -11.35 -10.49 -2.04
N VAL A 65 -10.20 -9.89 -2.31
CA VAL A 65 -9.71 -9.58 -3.65
C VAL A 65 -8.76 -10.68 -4.11
N LEU A 66 -8.93 -11.14 -5.34
CA LEU A 66 -8.06 -12.12 -5.97
C LEU A 66 -7.33 -11.48 -7.14
N ARG A 67 -6.00 -11.60 -7.17
CA ARG A 67 -5.14 -11.04 -8.21
C ARG A 67 -4.18 -12.11 -8.72
N PRO A 68 -4.44 -12.71 -9.89
CA PRO A 68 -3.50 -13.67 -10.50
C PRO A 68 -2.16 -13.00 -10.82
N ALA A 69 -1.08 -13.72 -10.56
CA ALA A 69 0.26 -13.23 -10.86
C ALA A 69 0.53 -13.24 -12.38
N TYR A 70 1.21 -12.21 -12.87
CA TYR A 70 1.67 -12.08 -14.26
C TYR A 70 0.56 -12.19 -15.32
N THR A 71 -0.64 -11.67 -15.04
CA THR A 71 -1.72 -11.54 -16.04
C THR A 71 -1.75 -10.13 -16.63
N LEU A 72 -2.15 -10.03 -17.91
CA LEU A 72 -2.30 -8.74 -18.56
C LEU A 72 -3.66 -8.13 -18.22
N GLY A 73 -3.66 -6.84 -17.85
CA GLY A 73 -4.89 -6.08 -17.63
C GLY A 73 -5.78 -6.59 -16.50
N GLY A 74 -5.22 -7.28 -15.49
CA GLY A 74 -6.00 -7.81 -14.35
C GLY A 74 -6.91 -8.99 -14.70
N SER A 75 -6.70 -9.64 -15.84
CA SER A 75 -7.51 -10.77 -16.30
C SER A 75 -7.51 -11.92 -15.29
N GLY A 76 -8.69 -12.47 -15.01
CA GLY A 76 -8.88 -13.61 -14.11
C GLY A 76 -8.90 -13.26 -12.62
N GLY A 77 -8.75 -11.97 -12.27
CA GLY A 77 -8.95 -11.46 -10.92
C GLY A 77 -10.40 -11.05 -10.67
N GLY A 78 -10.72 -10.76 -9.41
CA GLY A 78 -12.04 -10.29 -9.01
C GLY A 78 -12.17 -10.13 -7.50
N ILE A 79 -13.38 -9.78 -7.07
CA ILE A 79 -13.76 -9.72 -5.66
C ILE A 79 -14.72 -10.88 -5.40
N ALA A 80 -14.42 -11.68 -4.38
CA ALA A 80 -15.28 -12.76 -3.93
C ALA A 80 -15.97 -12.38 -2.62
N HIS A 81 -17.28 -12.52 -2.57
CA HIS A 81 -18.11 -12.21 -1.41
C HIS A 81 -18.46 -13.44 -0.57
N ASN A 82 -18.17 -14.63 -1.09
CA ASN A 82 -18.43 -15.91 -0.46
C ASN A 82 -17.47 -16.98 -1.01
N VAL A 83 -17.54 -18.18 -0.46
CA VAL A 83 -16.64 -19.28 -0.81
C VAL A 83 -16.88 -19.81 -2.23
N GLU A 84 -18.09 -19.76 -2.71
CA GLU A 84 -18.46 -20.22 -4.05
C GLU A 84 -17.82 -19.31 -5.12
N GLU A 85 -17.96 -17.99 -4.97
CA GLU A 85 -17.31 -17.01 -5.84
C GLU A 85 -15.78 -17.10 -5.75
N LEU A 86 -15.25 -17.33 -4.53
CA LEU A 86 -13.82 -17.51 -4.35
C LEU A 86 -13.28 -18.68 -5.18
N ARG A 87 -13.94 -19.84 -5.15
CA ARG A 87 -13.53 -21.03 -5.91
C ARG A 87 -13.48 -20.74 -7.40
N GLU A 88 -14.55 -20.19 -7.93
CA GLU A 88 -14.67 -19.90 -9.36
C GLU A 88 -13.54 -18.95 -9.83
N ILE A 89 -13.35 -17.82 -9.12
CA ILE A 89 -12.34 -16.83 -9.49
C ILE A 89 -10.95 -17.41 -9.29
N LEU A 90 -10.70 -18.17 -8.21
CA LEU A 90 -9.39 -18.72 -7.90
C LEU A 90 -8.96 -19.80 -8.89
N GLU A 91 -9.87 -20.74 -9.26
CA GLU A 91 -9.62 -21.75 -10.30
C GLU A 91 -9.25 -21.10 -11.63
N ASN A 92 -10.03 -20.09 -12.04
CA ASN A 92 -9.76 -19.36 -13.27
C ASN A 92 -8.44 -18.58 -13.19
N GLY A 93 -8.18 -17.91 -12.05
CA GLY A 93 -6.96 -17.15 -11.82
C GLY A 93 -5.71 -18.01 -11.84
N LEU A 94 -5.70 -19.16 -11.18
CA LEU A 94 -4.61 -20.13 -11.17
C LEU A 94 -4.30 -20.65 -12.59
N ARG A 95 -5.33 -20.89 -13.39
CA ARG A 95 -5.20 -21.34 -14.78
C ARG A 95 -4.60 -20.25 -15.69
N LEU A 96 -4.95 -18.98 -15.47
CA LEU A 96 -4.50 -17.85 -16.29
C LEU A 96 -3.13 -17.32 -15.85
N SER A 97 -2.77 -17.52 -14.60
CA SER A 97 -1.45 -17.14 -14.09
C SER A 97 -0.35 -17.98 -14.72
N ARG A 98 0.67 -17.33 -15.29
CA ARG A 98 1.80 -18.01 -15.92
C ARG A 98 2.64 -18.84 -14.95
N VAL A 99 2.57 -18.53 -13.66
CA VAL A 99 3.30 -19.19 -12.59
C VAL A 99 2.39 -20.01 -11.69
N GLY A 100 1.07 -20.04 -11.97
CA GLY A 100 0.09 -20.78 -11.16
C GLY A 100 -0.11 -20.19 -9.77
N GLU A 101 0.01 -18.88 -9.61
CA GLU A 101 -0.11 -18.18 -8.35
C GLU A 101 -1.19 -17.11 -8.39
N VAL A 102 -1.94 -16.98 -7.29
CA VAL A 102 -2.95 -15.94 -7.09
C VAL A 102 -2.73 -15.32 -5.71
N LEU A 103 -2.68 -13.99 -5.66
CA LEU A 103 -2.75 -13.25 -4.39
C LEU A 103 -4.20 -13.20 -3.94
N VAL A 104 -4.47 -13.67 -2.73
CA VAL A 104 -5.74 -13.49 -2.00
C VAL A 104 -5.52 -12.44 -0.93
N GLU A 105 -6.34 -11.39 -0.92
CA GLU A 105 -6.16 -10.22 -0.06
C GLU A 105 -7.50 -9.78 0.52
N ARG A 106 -7.52 -9.28 1.77
CA ARG A 106 -8.71 -8.67 2.36
C ARG A 106 -9.17 -7.50 1.50
N CYS A 107 -10.44 -7.46 1.16
CA CYS A 107 -11.02 -6.35 0.42
C CYS A 107 -11.18 -5.14 1.35
N ILE A 108 -10.59 -4.01 0.95
CA ILE A 108 -10.71 -2.72 1.63
C ILE A 108 -11.47 -1.70 0.77
N SER A 109 -12.22 -2.19 -0.21
CA SER A 109 -13.08 -1.34 -1.06
C SER A 109 -14.09 -0.60 -0.19
N GLY A 110 -14.29 0.67 -0.48
CA GLY A 110 -15.19 1.54 0.29
C GLY A 110 -14.58 2.16 1.54
N TRP A 111 -13.33 1.83 1.90
CA TRP A 111 -12.61 2.54 2.94
C TRP A 111 -12.18 3.92 2.43
N LYS A 112 -12.01 4.88 3.35
CA LYS A 112 -11.47 6.21 3.02
C LYS A 112 -10.02 6.09 2.58
N GLU A 113 -9.65 6.77 1.51
CA GLU A 113 -8.26 6.87 1.10
C GLU A 113 -7.68 8.19 1.62
N ILE A 114 -6.68 8.07 2.48
CA ILE A 114 -6.02 9.20 3.15
C ILE A 114 -4.53 9.18 2.80
N GLU A 115 -3.99 10.33 2.47
CA GLU A 115 -2.58 10.49 2.15
C GLU A 115 -1.89 11.46 3.10
N TYR A 116 -0.62 11.20 3.40
CA TYR A 116 0.26 12.10 4.13
C TYR A 116 1.50 12.42 3.33
N GLU A 117 1.75 13.70 3.12
CA GLU A 117 3.06 14.18 2.67
C GLU A 117 3.94 14.41 3.89
N VAL A 118 5.07 13.71 3.92
CA VAL A 118 6.02 13.73 5.04
C VAL A 118 7.40 14.10 4.51
N MET A 119 8.16 14.85 5.30
CA MET A 119 9.57 15.14 5.00
C MET A 119 10.45 14.74 6.18
N ARG A 120 11.66 14.29 5.86
CA ARG A 120 12.70 13.95 6.81
C ARG A 120 14.04 14.48 6.33
N ASP A 121 14.80 15.09 7.24
CA ASP A 121 16.16 15.51 6.96
C ASP A 121 17.20 14.40 7.25
N SER A 122 18.45 14.66 6.93
CA SER A 122 19.56 13.73 7.20
C SER A 122 19.87 13.52 8.69
N ASN A 123 19.35 14.38 9.56
CA ASN A 123 19.54 14.29 11.02
C ASN A 123 18.41 13.51 11.69
N GLY A 124 17.41 13.06 10.93
CA GLY A 124 16.25 12.33 11.43
C GLY A 124 15.08 13.20 11.87
N THR A 125 15.10 14.52 11.63
CA THR A 125 13.96 15.39 11.91
C THR A 125 12.86 15.11 10.89
N CYS A 126 11.69 14.67 11.38
CA CYS A 126 10.53 14.36 10.57
C CYS A 126 9.41 15.37 10.78
N ILE A 127 8.78 15.80 9.70
CA ILE A 127 7.58 16.64 9.74
C ILE A 127 6.53 16.14 8.77
N THR A 128 5.27 16.31 9.14
CA THR A 128 4.14 16.16 8.22
C THR A 128 3.88 17.51 7.57
N ILE A 129 3.93 17.57 6.25
CA ILE A 129 3.68 18.80 5.49
C ILE A 129 2.18 19.06 5.42
N CYS A 130 1.43 18.06 4.95
CA CYS A 130 -0.03 18.08 4.98
C CYS A 130 -0.58 16.66 4.97
N ASN A 131 -1.88 16.54 5.23
CA ASN A 131 -2.65 15.37 4.89
C ASN A 131 -3.68 15.70 3.81
N MET A 132 -4.08 14.69 3.07
CA MET A 132 -5.03 14.80 1.97
C MET A 132 -6.03 13.66 2.06
N GLU A 133 -7.19 13.88 1.48
CA GLU A 133 -8.27 12.90 1.41
C GLU A 133 -8.76 12.78 -0.02
N ASN A 134 -8.85 11.57 -0.53
CA ASN A 134 -9.54 11.28 -1.78
C ASN A 134 -11.04 11.19 -1.51
N ILE A 135 -11.83 11.94 -2.30
CA ILE A 135 -13.31 11.93 -2.15
C ILE A 135 -13.87 10.58 -2.59
N ASP A 136 -13.25 9.94 -3.58
CA ASP A 136 -13.59 8.60 -3.98
C ASP A 136 -12.93 7.58 -3.03
N PRO A 137 -13.64 6.50 -2.69
CA PRO A 137 -13.11 5.47 -1.79
C PRO A 137 -11.97 4.68 -2.43
N VAL A 138 -11.22 3.94 -1.59
CA VAL A 138 -10.17 3.02 -2.03
C VAL A 138 -10.65 2.12 -3.17
N GLY A 139 -9.84 2.05 -4.23
CA GLY A 139 -10.11 1.30 -5.46
C GLY A 139 -10.27 2.19 -6.69
N VAL A 140 -10.50 3.48 -6.52
CA VAL A 140 -10.39 4.48 -7.59
C VAL A 140 -8.95 4.99 -7.62
N HIS A 141 -8.35 5.04 -8.80
CA HIS A 141 -6.97 5.51 -8.92
C HIS A 141 -6.86 6.99 -8.52
N THR A 142 -5.91 7.34 -7.66
CA THR A 142 -5.69 8.71 -7.13
C THR A 142 -5.65 9.77 -8.25
N GLY A 143 -5.12 9.42 -9.42
CA GLY A 143 -5.09 10.33 -10.58
C GLY A 143 -6.46 10.65 -11.21
N ASP A 144 -7.47 9.86 -10.88
CA ASP A 144 -8.85 9.97 -11.41
C ASP A 144 -9.83 10.42 -10.31
N SER A 145 -9.36 10.56 -9.07
CA SER A 145 -10.13 11.01 -7.91
C SER A 145 -9.96 12.50 -7.65
N ILE A 146 -10.95 13.08 -6.97
CA ILE A 146 -10.85 14.45 -6.43
C ILE A 146 -10.12 14.37 -5.09
N VAL A 147 -8.97 15.04 -5.00
CA VAL A 147 -8.15 15.12 -3.79
C VAL A 147 -8.36 16.47 -3.12
N VAL A 148 -8.61 16.47 -1.81
CA VAL A 148 -8.72 17.69 -1.01
C VAL A 148 -7.62 17.74 0.05
N ALA A 149 -7.02 18.90 0.22
CA ALA A 149 -6.00 19.19 1.23
C ALA A 149 -6.40 20.46 2.02
N PRO A 150 -6.40 20.42 3.36
CA PRO A 150 -6.27 19.22 4.20
C PRO A 150 -7.50 18.32 4.15
N SER A 151 -7.39 17.08 4.70
CA SER A 151 -8.53 16.17 4.82
C SER A 151 -9.68 16.83 5.61
N GLN A 152 -10.92 16.56 5.20
CA GLN A 152 -12.12 17.23 5.72
C GLN A 152 -12.94 16.34 6.66
N THR A 153 -12.77 15.01 6.59
CA THR A 153 -13.65 14.07 7.29
C THR A 153 -12.97 13.32 8.45
N LEU A 154 -11.69 13.59 8.72
CA LEU A 154 -10.98 12.98 9.84
C LEU A 154 -11.30 13.67 11.15
N SER A 155 -11.55 12.88 12.19
CA SER A 155 -11.46 13.35 13.56
C SER A 155 -9.99 13.65 13.94
N ASP A 156 -9.78 14.47 14.97
CA ASP A 156 -8.41 14.73 15.47
C ASP A 156 -7.67 13.45 15.87
N LYS A 157 -8.37 12.48 16.45
CA LYS A 157 -7.79 11.20 16.83
C LYS A 157 -7.31 10.39 15.61
N GLU A 158 -8.11 10.31 14.56
CA GLU A 158 -7.74 9.65 13.30
C GLU A 158 -6.55 10.36 12.64
N TYR A 159 -6.61 11.69 12.59
CA TYR A 159 -5.52 12.50 12.08
C TYR A 159 -4.20 12.22 12.80
N GLN A 160 -4.18 12.28 14.14
CA GLN A 160 -2.96 12.07 14.92
C GLN A 160 -2.44 10.62 14.84
N MET A 161 -3.34 9.64 14.76
CA MET A 161 -3.01 8.24 14.59
C MET A 161 -2.26 8.00 13.27
N LEU A 162 -2.83 8.43 12.16
CA LEU A 162 -2.23 8.26 10.83
C LEU A 162 -0.97 9.13 10.67
N ARG A 163 -0.95 10.33 11.26
CA ARG A 163 0.25 11.16 11.31
C ARG A 163 1.40 10.46 11.99
N THR A 164 1.15 9.85 13.15
CA THR A 164 2.19 9.12 13.91
C THR A 164 2.71 7.94 13.10
N SER A 165 1.81 7.18 12.48
CA SER A 165 2.15 6.09 11.57
C SER A 165 3.06 6.59 10.43
N ALA A 166 2.70 7.68 9.75
CA ALA A 166 3.48 8.23 8.64
C ALA A 166 4.91 8.63 9.07
N LEU A 167 5.05 9.21 10.25
CA LEU A 167 6.37 9.56 10.80
C LEU A 167 7.21 8.32 11.14
N ASN A 168 6.61 7.28 11.71
CA ASN A 168 7.28 6.01 11.99
C ASN A 168 7.76 5.33 10.71
N ILE A 169 6.92 5.34 9.67
CA ILE A 169 7.22 4.72 8.38
C ILE A 169 8.39 5.41 7.68
N ILE A 170 8.39 6.75 7.58
CA ILE A 170 9.47 7.47 6.91
C ILE A 170 10.80 7.30 7.66
N ASP A 171 10.76 7.20 8.98
CA ASP A 171 11.95 6.97 9.81
C ASP A 171 12.51 5.56 9.62
N GLU A 172 11.68 4.51 9.69
CA GLU A 172 12.09 3.11 9.46
C GLU A 172 12.66 2.90 8.05
N LEU A 173 12.06 3.53 7.03
CA LEU A 173 12.55 3.46 5.66
C LEU A 173 13.84 4.27 5.45
N GLY A 174 14.20 5.15 6.38
CA GLY A 174 15.38 6.00 6.28
C GLY A 174 15.34 6.96 5.09
N ILE A 175 14.15 7.40 4.70
CA ILE A 175 13.98 8.34 3.59
C ILE A 175 14.55 9.69 4.00
N THR A 176 15.35 10.29 3.11
CA THR A 176 15.82 11.68 3.26
C THR A 176 15.17 12.51 2.15
N GLY A 177 14.40 13.52 2.53
CA GLY A 177 13.54 14.29 1.63
C GLY A 177 12.07 13.98 1.80
N GLY A 178 11.25 14.18 0.77
CA GLY A 178 9.81 13.97 0.81
C GLY A 178 9.38 12.56 0.48
N CYS A 179 8.31 12.12 1.10
CA CYS A 179 7.58 10.93 0.69
C CYS A 179 6.07 11.09 0.90
N ASN A 180 5.32 10.31 0.15
CA ASN A 180 3.88 10.20 0.26
C ASN A 180 3.53 8.83 0.85
N VAL A 181 2.70 8.80 1.90
CA VAL A 181 2.19 7.58 2.53
C VAL A 181 0.68 7.52 2.31
N GLN A 182 0.20 6.42 1.75
CA GLN A 182 -1.21 6.20 1.46
C GLN A 182 -1.82 5.17 2.42
N TYR A 183 -2.98 5.51 2.94
CA TYR A 183 -3.74 4.72 3.91
C TYR A 183 -5.14 4.43 3.43
N ALA A 184 -5.63 3.23 3.75
CA ALA A 184 -7.05 2.95 3.83
C ALA A 184 -7.49 3.06 5.29
N LEU A 185 -8.49 3.89 5.57
CA LEU A 185 -9.10 4.04 6.89
C LEU A 185 -10.55 3.54 6.84
N HIS A 186 -10.90 2.62 7.75
CA HIS A 186 -12.26 2.13 7.84
C HIS A 186 -13.24 3.28 8.18
N PRO A 187 -14.37 3.41 7.48
CA PRO A 187 -15.27 4.57 7.65
C PRO A 187 -15.88 4.70 9.05
N ASP A 188 -16.07 3.59 9.77
CA ASP A 188 -16.80 3.53 11.03
C ASP A 188 -15.94 3.07 12.22
N SER A 189 -14.62 2.95 12.05
CA SER A 189 -13.70 2.53 13.12
C SER A 189 -12.32 3.14 12.95
N PHE A 190 -11.45 2.94 13.95
CA PHE A 190 -10.03 3.35 13.85
C PHE A 190 -9.15 2.31 13.16
N GLU A 191 -9.73 1.30 12.54
CA GLU A 191 -8.98 0.33 11.77
C GLU A 191 -8.44 0.97 10.49
N TYR A 192 -7.16 0.80 10.23
CA TYR A 192 -6.53 1.30 9.01
C TYR A 192 -5.52 0.28 8.49
N CYS A 193 -5.10 0.44 7.26
CA CYS A 193 -3.92 -0.24 6.73
C CYS A 193 -3.12 0.70 5.83
N VAL A 194 -1.82 0.46 5.79
CA VAL A 194 -0.91 1.12 4.85
C VAL A 194 -1.11 0.47 3.48
N ILE A 195 -1.41 1.28 2.46
CA ILE A 195 -1.59 0.80 1.08
C ILE A 195 -0.23 0.78 0.39
N GLU A 196 0.45 1.93 0.39
CA GLU A 196 1.76 2.07 -0.23
C GLU A 196 2.52 3.28 0.32
N VAL A 197 3.82 3.27 0.10
CA VAL A 197 4.70 4.41 0.35
C VAL A 197 5.42 4.75 -0.94
N ASN A 198 5.27 5.99 -1.37
CA ASN A 198 5.99 6.53 -2.50
C ASN A 198 7.21 7.31 -1.99
N PRO A 199 8.45 6.79 -2.12
CA PRO A 199 9.65 7.43 -1.58
C PRO A 199 10.11 8.62 -2.45
N ARG A 200 9.17 9.48 -2.76
CA ARG A 200 9.29 10.69 -3.58
C ARG A 200 8.09 11.59 -3.30
N VAL A 201 8.17 12.83 -3.75
CA VAL A 201 6.98 13.70 -3.77
C VAL A 201 5.96 13.17 -4.78
N SER A 202 4.68 13.27 -4.44
CA SER A 202 3.57 12.86 -5.31
C SER A 202 3.08 14.02 -6.19
N ARG A 203 2.15 13.74 -7.10
CA ARG A 203 1.47 14.81 -7.85
C ARG A 203 0.59 15.66 -6.94
N SER A 204 0.02 15.05 -5.92
CA SER A 204 -0.78 15.73 -4.89
C SER A 204 0.07 16.62 -3.97
N SER A 205 1.40 16.45 -3.92
CA SER A 205 2.30 17.35 -3.18
C SER A 205 2.21 18.82 -3.65
N ALA A 206 1.69 19.06 -4.85
CA ALA A 206 1.43 20.41 -5.32
C ALA A 206 0.27 21.12 -4.59
N LEU A 207 -0.54 20.37 -3.82
CA LEU A 207 -1.62 20.88 -2.98
C LEU A 207 -1.15 21.21 -1.56
N ALA A 208 0.02 20.69 -1.17
CA ALA A 208 0.70 20.93 0.09
C ALA A 208 1.55 22.19 0.02
#